data_17d360cf341abfad567850d53aa86b13
#
_entry.id   17d360cf341abfad567850d53aa86b13
#
_cell.length_a   1.000
_cell.length_b   1.000
_cell.length_c   1.000
_cell.angle_alpha   90.00
_cell.angle_beta   90.00
_cell.angle_gamma   90.00
#
_symmetry.space_group_name_H-M   'P 1'
#
loop_
_entity.id
_entity.type
_entity.pdbx_description
1 polymer ?
#
loop_
_entity_poly.entity_id
_entity_poly.type
_entity_poly.pdbx_seq_one_letter_code
_entity_poly.pdbx_strand_id
1 'polypeptide(L)' 'MFNSKIFGERLKGLRQEKQVTQETIAKLLGVTKTQISDMEKSRSHTTFENLYLLCEYFDVSADYLLGLSDDPKRY' A
#
# COMPACT_ATOMS: atom_id res chain seq x y z
N MET A 1 14.36 2.46 -11.38
CA MET A 1 14.65 1.96 -10.02
C MET A 1 13.39 2.09 -9.15
N PHE A 2 13.10 1.07 -8.35
CA PHE A 2 11.93 1.11 -7.47
C PHE A 2 12.08 2.23 -6.43
N ASN A 3 11.03 3.02 -6.26
CA ASN A 3 11.01 4.12 -5.29
C ASN A 3 10.03 3.79 -4.17
N SER A 4 10.56 3.32 -3.04
CA SER A 4 9.73 2.94 -1.89
C SER A 4 8.97 4.13 -1.30
N LYS A 5 9.45 5.35 -1.52
CA LYS A 5 8.75 6.55 -1.06
C LYS A 5 7.40 6.70 -1.77
N ILE A 6 7.35 6.44 -3.06
CA ILE A 6 6.09 6.49 -3.82
C ILE A 6 5.12 5.44 -3.29
N PHE A 7 5.60 4.21 -3.08
CA PHE A 7 4.76 3.15 -2.53
C PHE A 7 4.17 3.56 -1.19
N GLY A 8 5.00 4.04 -0.27
CA GLY A 8 4.54 4.44 1.07
C GLY A 8 3.54 5.57 1.04
N GLU A 9 3.79 6.60 0.23
CA GLU A 9 2.90 7.74 0.10
C GLU A 9 1.55 7.34 -0.49
N ARG A 10 1.56 6.47 -1.51
CA ARG A 10 0.33 6.01 -2.14
C ARG A 10 -0.48 5.10 -1.25
N LEU A 11 0.18 4.22 -0.49
CA LEU A 11 -0.50 3.40 0.51
C LEU A 11 -1.20 4.27 1.54
N LYS A 12 -0.48 5.27 2.08
CA LYS A 12 -1.05 6.19 3.06
C LYS A 12 -2.20 6.99 2.46
N GLY A 13 -2.04 7.49 1.24
CA GLY A 13 -3.07 8.26 0.55
C GLY A 13 -4.33 7.46 0.32
N LEU A 14 -4.20 6.22 -0.15
CA LEU A 14 -5.33 5.32 -0.36
C LEU A 14 -6.05 5.02 0.95
N ARG A 15 -5.28 4.79 2.01
CA ARG A 15 -5.84 4.51 3.33
C ARG A 15 -6.65 5.70 3.84
N GLN A 16 -6.11 6.89 3.73
CA GLN A 16 -6.78 8.12 4.17
C GLN A 16 -8.02 8.41 3.33
N GLU A 17 -7.94 8.19 2.02
CA GLU A 17 -9.06 8.38 1.11
C GLU A 17 -10.22 7.45 1.46
N LYS A 18 -9.91 6.20 1.79
CA LYS A 18 -10.93 5.23 2.20
C LYS A 18 -11.34 5.38 3.66
N GLN A 19 -10.66 6.24 4.42
CA GLN A 19 -10.93 6.51 5.82
C GLN A 19 -10.76 5.28 6.70
N VAL A 20 -9.72 4.51 6.45
CA VAL A 20 -9.39 3.34 7.29
C VAL A 20 -8.09 3.58 8.04
N THR A 21 -7.95 2.89 9.18
CA THR A 21 -6.77 3.03 10.04
C THR A 21 -5.64 2.13 9.61
N GLN A 22 -4.43 2.42 10.08
CA GLN A 22 -3.30 1.53 9.90
C GLN A 22 -3.58 0.15 10.48
N GLU A 23 -4.30 0.10 11.62
CA GLU A 23 -4.64 -1.16 12.26
C GLU A 23 -5.54 -2.02 11.37
N THR A 24 -6.48 -1.41 10.66
CA THR A 24 -7.33 -2.12 9.71
C THR A 24 -6.49 -2.79 8.62
N ILE A 25 -5.53 -2.06 8.06
CA ILE A 25 -4.65 -2.61 7.01
C ILE A 25 -3.72 -3.67 7.60
N ALA A 26 -3.25 -3.47 8.83
CA ALA A 26 -2.41 -4.47 9.49
C ALA A 26 -3.14 -5.81 9.63
N LYS A 27 -4.40 -5.78 10.02
CA LYS A 27 -5.22 -6.99 10.12
C LYS A 27 -5.44 -7.65 8.77
N LEU A 28 -5.65 -6.84 7.73
CA LEU A 28 -5.82 -7.35 6.37
C LEU A 28 -4.58 -8.13 5.92
N LEU A 29 -3.39 -7.61 6.20
CA LEU A 29 -2.13 -8.19 5.73
C LEU A 29 -1.52 -9.21 6.71
N GLY A 30 -2.09 -9.34 7.92
CA GLY A 30 -1.54 -10.23 8.92
C GLY A 30 -0.21 -9.74 9.50
N VAL A 31 -0.03 -8.43 9.60
CA VAL A 31 1.18 -7.81 10.10
C VAL A 31 0.83 -6.86 11.26
N THR A 32 1.85 -6.23 11.85
CA THR A 32 1.63 -5.29 12.94
C THR A 32 1.35 -3.87 12.41
N LYS A 33 0.71 -3.06 13.24
CA LYS A 33 0.49 -1.64 12.93
C LYS A 33 1.83 -0.93 12.69
N THR A 34 2.86 -1.28 13.44
CA THR A 34 4.20 -0.71 13.29
C THR A 34 4.76 -1.01 11.89
N GLN A 35 4.53 -2.22 11.39
CA GLN A 35 4.97 -2.58 10.03
C GLN A 35 4.25 -1.75 8.97
N ILE A 36 2.95 -1.48 9.15
CA ILE A 36 2.22 -0.61 8.22
C ILE A 36 2.80 0.81 8.29
N SER A 37 3.03 1.33 9.49
CA SER A 37 3.63 2.65 9.66
C SER A 37 4.99 2.72 8.95
N ASP A 38 5.82 1.69 9.09
CA ASP A 38 7.13 1.64 8.45
C ASP A 38 7.02 1.61 6.93
N MET A 39 6.04 0.87 6.39
CA MET A 39 5.80 0.86 4.95
C MET A 39 5.39 2.23 4.43
N GLU A 40 4.52 2.93 5.16
CA GLU A 40 4.08 4.27 4.77
C GLU A 40 5.22 5.29 4.85
N LYS A 41 6.19 5.06 5.72
CA LYS A 41 7.38 5.92 5.87
C LYS A 41 8.56 5.47 5.02
N SER A 42 8.32 4.49 4.16
CA SER A 42 9.34 3.95 3.24
C SER A 42 10.50 3.26 3.95
N ARG A 43 10.27 2.75 5.14
CA ARG A 43 11.30 2.05 5.94
C ARG A 43 11.29 0.54 5.73
N SER A 44 10.23 0.00 5.17
CA SER A 44 10.12 -1.43 4.89
C SER A 44 9.31 -1.68 3.63
N HIS A 45 9.41 -2.89 3.13
CA HIS A 45 8.70 -3.34 1.93
C HIS A 45 7.64 -4.37 2.33
N THR A 46 6.83 -4.77 1.37
CA THR A 46 5.82 -5.80 1.59
C THR A 46 6.11 -7.00 0.69
N THR A 47 5.41 -8.09 0.93
CA THR A 47 5.49 -9.29 0.09
C THR A 47 4.60 -9.13 -1.14
N PHE A 48 4.81 -9.98 -2.15
CA PHE A 48 3.93 -10.00 -3.32
C PHE A 48 2.50 -10.31 -2.93
N GLU A 49 2.29 -11.24 -2.00
CA GLU A 49 0.96 -11.60 -1.53
C GLU A 49 0.27 -10.41 -0.90
N ASN A 50 0.98 -9.66 -0.07
CA ASN A 50 0.42 -8.48 0.59
C ASN A 50 0.18 -7.35 -0.40
N LEU A 51 1.05 -7.19 -1.40
CA LEU A 51 0.81 -6.24 -2.48
C LEU A 51 -0.49 -6.59 -3.21
N TYR A 52 -0.69 -7.86 -3.53
CA TYR A 52 -1.91 -8.34 -4.16
C TYR A 52 -3.14 -7.98 -3.31
N LEU A 53 -3.08 -8.24 -1.99
CA LEU A 53 -4.18 -7.93 -1.08
C LEU A 53 -4.47 -6.44 -1.03
N LEU A 54 -3.45 -5.60 -1.04
CA LEU A 54 -3.63 -4.14 -1.07
C LEU A 54 -4.34 -3.70 -2.34
N CYS A 55 -3.94 -4.25 -3.49
CA CYS A 55 -4.57 -3.92 -4.76
C CYS A 55 -6.05 -4.32 -4.77
N GLU A 56 -6.36 -5.50 -4.25
CA GLU A 56 -7.74 -5.97 -4.14
C GLU A 56 -8.56 -5.08 -3.20
N TYR A 57 -8.00 -4.77 -2.04
CA TYR A 57 -8.71 -4.01 -1.02
C TYR A 57 -9.02 -2.58 -1.47
N PHE A 58 -8.04 -1.91 -2.07
CA PHE A 58 -8.18 -0.53 -2.52
C PHE A 58 -8.68 -0.41 -3.95
N ASP A 59 -8.81 -1.52 -4.67
CA ASP A 59 -9.23 -1.56 -6.06
C ASP A 59 -8.34 -0.69 -6.95
N VAL A 60 -7.04 -0.88 -6.82
CA VAL A 60 -6.04 -0.15 -7.61
C VAL A 60 -5.07 -1.13 -8.26
N SER A 61 -4.35 -0.67 -9.27
CA SER A 61 -3.34 -1.48 -9.93
C SER A 61 -2.07 -1.56 -9.10
N ALA A 62 -1.33 -2.67 -9.26
CA ALA A 62 0.00 -2.79 -8.68
C ALA A 62 0.95 -1.76 -9.28
N ASP A 63 0.78 -1.45 -10.56
CA ASP A 63 1.59 -0.43 -11.23
C ASP A 63 1.49 0.91 -10.52
N TYR A 64 0.28 1.28 -10.09
CA TYR A 64 0.08 2.52 -9.34
C TYR A 64 0.83 2.49 -8.02
N LEU A 65 0.67 1.42 -7.23
CA LEU A 65 1.34 1.30 -5.94
C LEU A 65 2.86 1.26 -6.08
N LEU A 66 3.35 0.64 -7.15
CA LEU A 66 4.81 0.53 -7.38
C LEU A 66 5.41 1.77 -8.02
N GLY A 67 4.59 2.74 -8.42
CA GLY A 67 5.09 3.94 -9.06
C GLY A 67 5.38 3.80 -10.54
N LEU A 68 4.93 2.71 -11.17
CA LEU A 68 5.11 2.48 -12.60
C LEU A 68 4.07 3.22 -13.43
N SER A 69 2.99 3.65 -12.82
CA SER A 69 1.91 4.40 -13.45
C SER A 69 1.32 5.39 -12.47
N ASP A 70 0.86 6.53 -12.96
CA ASP A 70 0.13 7.50 -12.15
C ASP A 70 -1.37 7.26 -12.17
N ASP A 71 -1.83 6.27 -12.94
CA ASP A 71 -3.25 5.93 -13.05
C ASP A 71 -3.55 4.75 -12.11
N PRO A 72 -4.40 4.95 -11.09
CA PRO A 72 -4.73 3.88 -10.14
C PRO A 72 -5.65 2.80 -10.74
N LYS A 73 -6.19 3.04 -11.91
CA LYS A 73 -7.21 2.16 -12.49
C LYS A 73 -6.71 0.75 -12.70
N ARG A 74 -7.52 -0.21 -12.32
CA ARG A 74 -7.29 -1.64 -12.60
C ARG A 74 -7.81 -1.97 -14.00
N TYR A 75 -7.23 -3.03 -14.57
CA TYR A 75 -7.64 -3.52 -15.88
C TYR A 75 -8.85 -4.43 -15.77
#